data_2546f3cb5128125f9ce599f031d4367d
#
_entry.id   2546f3cb5128125f9ce599f031d4367d
#
_cell.length_a   1.000
_cell.length_b   1.000
_cell.length_c   1.000
_cell.angle_alpha   90.00
_cell.angle_beta   90.00
_cell.angle_gamma   90.00
#
_symmetry.space_group_name_H-M   'P 1'
#
loop_
_entity.id
_entity.type
_entity.pdbx_description
1 polymer ?
#
loop_
_entity_poly.entity_id
_entity_poly.type
_entity_poly.pdbx_seq_one_letter_code
_entity_poly.pdbx_strand_id
1 'polypeptide(L)'
;VLLVDDQQIVLWGLEKLIDSQPRMEVVGTATNIQDAKRLVVENQPDILMLNIYLDNIDCISHISDLSSNGNTRIMVFTETHNKEVIDRAVLSGARGVVHRNESMQTILRAIEKIHDGELWLDRITTGRVFLQNSRLREKISTNVNIDKITMLTRKECVILRVFSDGTGGEQNKQIAAKLCMSEHTLRNHLTSIFSKLGIKNRFSLYTFAKQHFQQLESSVIESSSKH
;
A
#
# COMPACT_ATOMS: atom_id res chain seq x y z
N VAL A 1 -2.83 13.54 -8.32
CA VAL A 1 -3.42 12.25 -8.71
C VAL A 1 -3.15 11.97 -10.18
N LEU A 2 -2.72 10.75 -10.54
CA LEU A 2 -2.66 10.26 -11.93
C LEU A 2 -3.84 9.34 -12.18
N LEU A 3 -4.56 9.54 -13.30
CA LEU A 3 -5.74 8.75 -13.68
C LEU A 3 -5.40 7.80 -14.82
N VAL A 4 -5.79 6.53 -14.68
CA VAL A 4 -5.54 5.48 -15.69
C VAL A 4 -6.82 4.70 -15.95
N ASP A 5 -7.43 4.94 -17.11
CA ASP A 5 -8.69 4.31 -17.54
C ASP A 5 -8.78 4.34 -19.06
N ASP A 6 -9.26 3.28 -19.69
CA ASP A 6 -9.46 3.21 -21.17
C ASP A 6 -10.64 4.07 -21.65
N GLN A 7 -11.55 4.46 -20.75
CA GLN A 7 -12.73 5.27 -21.09
C GLN A 7 -12.48 6.77 -20.90
N GLN A 8 -12.38 7.51 -21.98
CA GLN A 8 -12.15 8.96 -21.97
C GLN A 8 -13.18 9.76 -21.15
N ILE A 9 -14.45 9.34 -21.18
CA ILE A 9 -15.50 10.01 -20.43
C ILE A 9 -15.31 9.86 -18.91
N VAL A 10 -14.76 8.72 -18.46
CA VAL A 10 -14.43 8.46 -17.06
C VAL A 10 -13.27 9.35 -16.63
N LEU A 11 -12.20 9.40 -17.44
CA LEU A 11 -11.05 10.29 -17.20
C LEU A 11 -11.48 11.74 -17.07
N TRP A 12 -12.27 12.23 -18.01
CA TRP A 12 -12.78 13.59 -17.98
C TRP A 12 -13.63 13.89 -16.74
N GLY A 13 -14.53 12.96 -16.37
CA GLY A 13 -15.39 13.11 -15.19
C GLY A 13 -14.60 13.14 -13.90
N LEU A 14 -13.63 12.23 -13.73
CA LEU A 14 -12.75 12.17 -12.56
C LEU A 14 -11.83 13.39 -12.47
N GLU A 15 -11.29 13.87 -13.58
CA GLU A 15 -10.49 15.08 -13.63
C GLU A 15 -11.29 16.28 -13.11
N LYS A 16 -12.50 16.51 -13.63
CA LYS A 16 -13.38 17.59 -13.15
C LYS A 16 -13.74 17.46 -11.68
N LEU A 17 -13.98 16.24 -11.21
CA LEU A 17 -14.29 15.98 -9.81
C LEU A 17 -13.10 16.32 -8.91
N ILE A 18 -11.90 15.84 -9.25
CA ILE A 18 -10.70 15.97 -8.43
C ILE A 18 -10.19 17.41 -8.44
N ASP A 19 -10.11 18.05 -9.60
CA ASP A 19 -9.64 19.43 -9.74
C ASP A 19 -10.61 20.46 -9.11
N SER A 20 -11.87 20.06 -8.84
CA SER A 20 -12.78 20.90 -8.06
C SER A 20 -12.40 21.00 -6.57
N GLN A 21 -11.46 20.16 -6.09
CA GLN A 21 -11.02 20.13 -4.71
C GLN A 21 -9.74 20.95 -4.52
N PRO A 22 -9.68 21.91 -3.57
CA PRO A 22 -8.53 22.83 -3.42
C PRO A 22 -7.20 22.15 -3.06
N ARG A 23 -7.23 20.89 -2.61
CA ARG A 23 -6.05 20.13 -2.14
C ARG A 23 -5.66 18.99 -3.05
N MET A 24 -6.32 18.86 -4.19
CA MET A 24 -6.10 17.79 -5.14
C MET A 24 -5.88 18.36 -6.53
N GLU A 25 -5.05 17.69 -7.30
CA GLU A 25 -4.75 18.05 -8.68
C GLU A 25 -4.56 16.79 -9.50
N VAL A 26 -5.10 16.77 -10.71
CA VAL A 26 -4.81 15.71 -11.68
C VAL A 26 -3.55 16.06 -12.44
N VAL A 27 -2.47 15.34 -12.19
CA VAL A 27 -1.15 15.58 -12.81
C VAL A 27 -0.98 14.87 -14.15
N GLY A 28 -1.99 14.11 -14.58
CA GLY A 28 -2.01 13.45 -15.88
C GLY A 28 -3.10 12.40 -16.00
N THR A 29 -3.33 11.99 -17.24
CA THR A 29 -4.28 10.92 -17.59
C THR A 29 -3.60 9.96 -18.58
N ALA A 30 -3.90 8.67 -18.49
CA ALA A 30 -3.43 7.64 -19.41
C ALA A 30 -4.56 6.67 -19.76
N THR A 31 -4.57 6.18 -21.00
CA THR A 31 -5.54 5.17 -21.45
C THR A 31 -4.92 3.78 -21.55
N ASN A 32 -3.62 3.65 -21.35
CA ASN A 32 -2.89 2.39 -21.40
C ASN A 32 -1.77 2.35 -20.36
N ILE A 33 -1.25 1.15 -20.12
CA ILE A 33 -0.26 0.92 -19.06
C ILE A 33 1.12 1.50 -19.37
N GLN A 34 1.50 1.61 -20.65
CA GLN A 34 2.79 2.16 -21.07
C GLN A 34 2.88 3.65 -20.76
N ASP A 35 1.83 4.40 -21.12
CA ASP A 35 1.73 5.82 -20.78
C ASP A 35 1.64 6.03 -19.27
N ALA A 36 0.90 5.18 -18.56
CA ALA A 36 0.83 5.23 -17.11
C ALA A 36 2.22 5.09 -16.46
N LYS A 37 3.04 4.12 -16.90
CA LYS A 37 4.41 3.92 -16.41
C LYS A 37 5.29 5.14 -16.67
N ARG A 38 5.21 5.73 -17.87
CA ARG A 38 5.94 6.94 -18.22
C ARG A 38 5.55 8.11 -17.32
N LEU A 39 4.25 8.37 -17.20
CA LEU A 39 3.73 9.49 -16.40
C LEU A 39 4.01 9.33 -14.89
N VAL A 40 4.07 8.12 -14.35
CA VAL A 40 4.48 7.88 -12.95
C VAL A 40 5.92 8.36 -12.73
N VAL A 41 6.82 8.13 -13.67
CA VAL A 41 8.22 8.56 -13.57
C VAL A 41 8.34 10.08 -13.75
N GLU A 42 7.63 10.65 -14.72
CA GLU A 42 7.70 12.07 -15.06
C GLU A 42 7.06 12.95 -13.98
N ASN A 43 5.86 12.58 -13.49
CA ASN A 43 5.03 13.42 -12.63
C ASN A 43 5.08 13.03 -11.15
N GLN A 44 5.63 11.86 -10.81
CA GLN A 44 5.75 11.34 -9.44
C GLN A 44 4.45 11.51 -8.61
N PRO A 45 3.30 11.02 -9.07
CA PRO A 45 2.03 11.25 -8.39
C PRO A 45 2.00 10.59 -7.02
N ASP A 46 1.35 11.24 -6.02
CA ASP A 46 1.11 10.62 -4.72
C ASP A 46 0.13 9.45 -4.82
N ILE A 47 -0.89 9.62 -5.68
CA ILE A 47 -1.95 8.62 -5.91
C ILE A 47 -2.02 8.32 -7.40
N LEU A 48 -2.06 7.04 -7.73
CA LEU A 48 -2.44 6.55 -9.05
C LEU A 48 -3.78 5.83 -8.92
N MET A 49 -4.80 6.37 -9.56
CA MET A 49 -6.10 5.72 -9.70
C MET A 49 -6.08 4.85 -10.95
N LEU A 50 -6.23 3.53 -10.78
CA LEU A 50 -6.05 2.54 -11.83
C LEU A 50 -7.33 1.74 -12.08
N ASN A 51 -7.82 1.76 -13.31
CA ASN A 51 -8.74 0.71 -13.76
C ASN A 51 -7.96 -0.61 -13.93
N ILE A 52 -8.48 -1.69 -13.34
CA ILE A 52 -7.84 -3.02 -13.39
C ILE A 52 -7.79 -3.58 -14.82
N TYR A 53 -8.78 -3.26 -15.63
CA TYR A 53 -8.87 -3.70 -17.01
C TYR A 53 -8.78 -2.50 -17.94
N LEU A 54 -7.78 -2.48 -18.81
CA LEU A 54 -7.61 -1.50 -19.87
C LEU A 54 -7.72 -2.26 -21.20
N ASP A 55 -8.71 -1.94 -22.03
CA ASP A 55 -9.00 -2.66 -23.27
C ASP A 55 -9.09 -4.19 -23.06
N ASN A 56 -9.75 -4.62 -21.97
CA ASN A 56 -9.86 -6.03 -21.52
C ASN A 56 -8.52 -6.70 -21.12
N ILE A 57 -7.43 -5.95 -20.99
CA ILE A 57 -6.14 -6.46 -20.50
C ILE A 57 -6.07 -6.29 -18.98
N ASP A 58 -5.75 -7.38 -18.28
CA ASP A 58 -5.54 -7.38 -16.82
C ASP A 58 -4.24 -6.64 -16.47
N CYS A 59 -4.37 -5.53 -15.75
CA CYS A 59 -3.26 -4.66 -15.36
C CYS A 59 -2.75 -4.90 -13.93
N ILE A 60 -3.30 -5.89 -13.20
CA ILE A 60 -2.93 -6.18 -11.80
C ILE A 60 -1.44 -6.48 -11.66
N SER A 61 -0.84 -7.20 -12.61
CA SER A 61 0.59 -7.54 -12.60
C SER A 61 1.51 -6.31 -12.59
N HIS A 62 1.03 -5.16 -13.07
CA HIS A 62 1.79 -3.92 -13.13
C HIS A 62 1.68 -3.05 -11.87
N ILE A 63 0.79 -3.39 -10.92
CA ILE A 63 0.59 -2.61 -9.70
C ILE A 63 1.90 -2.49 -8.91
N SER A 64 2.64 -3.58 -8.77
CA SER A 64 3.90 -3.56 -8.01
C SER A 64 4.98 -2.70 -8.69
N ASP A 65 5.04 -2.69 -10.02
CA ASP A 65 5.97 -1.88 -10.78
C ASP A 65 5.63 -0.38 -10.69
N LEU A 66 4.34 -0.06 -10.83
CA LEU A 66 3.84 1.33 -10.75
C LEU A 66 4.04 1.96 -9.36
N SER A 67 4.12 1.15 -8.30
CA SER A 67 4.39 1.61 -6.93
C SER A 67 5.86 1.50 -6.50
N SER A 68 6.75 1.04 -7.38
CA SER A 68 8.14 0.70 -7.03
C SER A 68 9.00 1.91 -6.65
N ASN A 69 8.64 3.14 -7.07
CA ASN A 69 9.29 4.38 -6.65
C ASN A 69 9.08 4.73 -5.16
N GLY A 70 8.25 3.94 -4.44
CA GLY A 70 7.97 4.08 -3.01
C GLY A 70 7.05 5.24 -2.63
N ASN A 71 6.77 6.18 -3.53
CA ASN A 71 5.96 7.36 -3.27
C ASN A 71 4.52 7.23 -3.80
N THR A 72 4.34 6.60 -4.96
CA THR A 72 3.03 6.43 -5.59
C THR A 72 2.21 5.34 -4.91
N ARG A 73 1.01 5.68 -4.46
CA ARG A 73 0.04 4.75 -3.86
C ARG A 73 -1.03 4.42 -4.87
N ILE A 74 -1.28 3.14 -5.06
CA ILE A 74 -2.25 2.67 -6.04
C ILE A 74 -3.63 2.56 -5.40
N MET A 75 -4.60 3.24 -5.97
CA MET A 75 -6.03 3.08 -5.71
C MET A 75 -6.69 2.42 -6.92
N VAL A 76 -7.26 1.26 -6.73
CA VAL A 76 -8.02 0.58 -7.79
C VAL A 76 -9.39 1.24 -7.91
N PHE A 77 -9.76 1.60 -9.15
CA PHE A 77 -11.07 2.14 -9.50
C PHE A 77 -11.71 1.21 -10.54
N THR A 78 -12.71 0.44 -10.14
CA THR A 78 -13.23 -0.66 -10.96
C THR A 78 -14.73 -0.87 -10.83
N GLU A 79 -15.32 -1.48 -11.83
CA GLU A 79 -16.72 -1.97 -11.77
C GLU A 79 -16.81 -3.44 -11.33
N THR A 80 -15.69 -4.18 -11.34
CA THR A 80 -15.72 -5.58 -10.97
C THR A 80 -15.97 -5.79 -9.47
N HIS A 81 -16.86 -6.73 -9.16
CA HIS A 81 -17.09 -7.23 -7.80
C HIS A 81 -16.49 -8.61 -7.59
N ASN A 82 -15.66 -9.09 -8.52
CA ASN A 82 -14.99 -10.37 -8.39
C ASN A 82 -13.95 -10.32 -7.26
N LYS A 83 -14.24 -11.06 -6.19
CA LYS A 83 -13.42 -11.08 -4.96
C LYS A 83 -11.98 -11.51 -5.22
N GLU A 84 -11.77 -12.50 -6.08
CA GLU A 84 -10.42 -13.00 -6.41
C GLU A 84 -9.58 -11.96 -7.14
N VAL A 85 -10.21 -11.20 -8.04
CA VAL A 85 -9.56 -10.09 -8.76
C VAL A 85 -9.15 -8.98 -7.79
N ILE A 86 -10.07 -8.60 -6.89
CA ILE A 86 -9.83 -7.59 -5.86
C ILE A 86 -8.71 -8.04 -4.93
N ASP A 87 -8.77 -9.29 -4.43
CA ASP A 87 -7.76 -9.84 -3.52
C ASP A 87 -6.37 -9.86 -4.19
N ARG A 88 -6.27 -10.24 -5.48
CA ARG A 88 -5.02 -10.18 -6.25
C ARG A 88 -4.49 -8.75 -6.36
N ALA A 89 -5.34 -7.77 -6.65
CA ALA A 89 -4.93 -6.37 -6.74
C ALA A 89 -4.34 -5.85 -5.42
N VAL A 90 -4.99 -6.16 -4.29
CA VAL A 90 -4.49 -5.79 -2.96
C VAL A 90 -3.18 -6.49 -2.63
N LEU A 91 -3.06 -7.80 -2.92
CA LEU A 91 -1.82 -8.56 -2.75
C LEU A 91 -0.66 -8.04 -3.62
N SER A 92 -0.98 -7.48 -4.79
CA SER A 92 -0.01 -6.84 -5.68
C SER A 92 0.42 -5.44 -5.21
N GLY A 93 -0.23 -4.87 -4.18
CA GLY A 93 0.18 -3.60 -3.57
C GLY A 93 -0.83 -2.46 -3.62
N ALA A 94 -2.03 -2.70 -4.15
CA ALA A 94 -3.09 -1.68 -4.09
C ALA A 94 -3.40 -1.31 -2.63
N ARG A 95 -3.57 -0.03 -2.36
CA ARG A 95 -3.87 0.52 -1.03
C ARG A 95 -5.35 0.74 -0.80
N GLY A 96 -6.13 0.73 -1.86
CA GLY A 96 -7.56 0.87 -1.77
C GLY A 96 -8.27 0.36 -3.01
N VAL A 97 -9.53 0.03 -2.83
CA VAL A 97 -10.45 -0.35 -3.90
C VAL A 97 -11.70 0.48 -3.76
N VAL A 98 -12.07 1.14 -4.85
CA VAL A 98 -13.28 1.96 -4.98
C VAL A 98 -14.03 1.47 -6.21
N HIS A 99 -15.33 1.26 -6.06
CA HIS A 99 -16.17 0.86 -7.19
C HIS A 99 -16.68 2.09 -7.94
N ARG A 100 -16.85 1.95 -9.26
CA ARG A 100 -17.31 3.05 -10.13
C ARG A 100 -18.71 3.59 -9.79
N ASN A 101 -19.54 2.79 -9.14
CA ASN A 101 -20.87 3.16 -8.70
C ASN A 101 -20.92 3.85 -7.32
N GLU A 102 -19.77 4.08 -6.69
CA GLU A 102 -19.71 4.79 -5.43
C GLU A 102 -19.91 6.31 -5.61
N SER A 103 -20.29 6.99 -4.53
CA SER A 103 -20.53 8.42 -4.57
C SER A 103 -19.23 9.21 -4.81
N MET A 104 -19.34 10.39 -5.42
CA MET A 104 -18.23 11.32 -5.61
C MET A 104 -17.50 11.62 -4.28
N GLN A 105 -18.25 11.78 -3.18
CA GLN A 105 -17.69 12.02 -1.85
C GLN A 105 -16.89 10.82 -1.34
N THR A 106 -17.34 9.59 -1.63
CA THR A 106 -16.61 8.36 -1.28
C THR A 106 -15.30 8.29 -2.03
N ILE A 107 -15.28 8.59 -3.34
CA ILE A 107 -14.09 8.61 -4.17
C ILE A 107 -13.05 9.60 -3.62
N LEU A 108 -13.47 10.85 -3.38
CA LEU A 108 -12.59 11.91 -2.85
C LEU A 108 -12.04 11.53 -1.47
N ARG A 109 -12.90 11.01 -0.59
CA ARG A 109 -12.47 10.56 0.74
C ARG A 109 -11.49 9.39 0.68
N ALA A 110 -11.65 8.47 -0.26
CA ALA A 110 -10.72 7.37 -0.48
C ALA A 110 -9.34 7.90 -0.91
N ILE A 111 -9.29 8.87 -1.81
CA ILE A 111 -8.04 9.53 -2.24
C ILE A 111 -7.34 10.15 -1.03
N GLU A 112 -8.05 10.95 -0.22
CA GLU A 112 -7.47 11.58 1.00
C GLU A 112 -6.92 10.53 1.97
N LYS A 113 -7.70 9.49 2.27
CA LYS A 113 -7.31 8.45 3.21
C LYS A 113 -6.08 7.68 2.74
N ILE A 114 -6.03 7.33 1.46
CA ILE A 114 -4.88 6.65 0.87
C ILE A 114 -3.67 7.59 0.84
N HIS A 115 -3.86 8.88 0.54
CA HIS A 115 -2.80 9.88 0.60
C HIS A 115 -2.24 10.01 2.02
N ASP A 116 -3.07 9.95 3.03
CA ASP A 116 -2.66 9.96 4.43
C ASP A 116 -1.97 8.65 4.89
N GLY A 117 -1.94 7.64 4.02
CA GLY A 117 -1.27 6.36 4.27
C GLY A 117 -2.16 5.28 4.86
N GLU A 118 -3.47 5.53 4.97
CA GLU A 118 -4.44 4.53 5.37
C GLU A 118 -4.75 3.56 4.23
N LEU A 119 -5.35 2.41 4.57
CA LEU A 119 -5.93 1.50 3.59
C LEU A 119 -7.41 1.83 3.40
N TRP A 120 -7.87 1.83 2.15
CA TRP A 120 -9.28 1.95 1.81
C TRP A 120 -9.81 0.61 1.30
N LEU A 121 -10.10 -0.29 2.24
CA LEU A 121 -10.59 -1.65 1.99
C LEU A 121 -11.74 -1.95 2.94
N ASP A 122 -12.74 -2.68 2.47
CA ASP A 122 -13.76 -3.21 3.36
C ASP A 122 -13.20 -4.28 4.31
N ARG A 123 -13.90 -4.50 5.42
CA ARG A 123 -13.47 -5.43 6.47
C ARG A 123 -13.35 -6.88 5.97
N ILE A 124 -14.21 -7.27 5.03
CA ILE A 124 -14.26 -8.64 4.51
C ILE A 124 -13.05 -8.88 3.60
N THR A 125 -12.78 -7.96 2.69
CA THR A 125 -11.59 -8.00 1.80
C THR A 125 -10.30 -8.01 2.62
N THR A 126 -10.21 -7.15 3.64
CA THR A 126 -9.05 -7.12 4.53
C THR A 126 -8.84 -8.48 5.20
N GLY A 127 -9.90 -9.11 5.72
CA GLY A 127 -9.84 -10.44 6.35
C GLY A 127 -9.42 -11.54 5.38
N ARG A 128 -9.99 -11.56 4.17
CA ARG A 128 -9.65 -12.57 3.13
C ARG A 128 -8.20 -12.49 2.72
N VAL A 129 -7.74 -11.28 2.37
CA VAL A 129 -6.35 -11.05 1.93
C VAL A 129 -5.37 -11.42 3.05
N PHE A 130 -5.69 -11.12 4.29
CA PHE A 130 -4.90 -11.55 5.45
C PHE A 130 -4.77 -13.08 5.52
N LEU A 131 -5.87 -13.81 5.46
CA LEU A 131 -5.88 -15.28 5.53
C LEU A 131 -5.16 -15.91 4.33
N GLN A 132 -5.34 -15.37 3.13
CA GLN A 132 -4.69 -15.88 1.92
C GLN A 132 -3.17 -15.70 1.98
N ASN A 133 -2.70 -14.56 2.46
CA ASN A 133 -1.28 -14.29 2.65
C ASN A 133 -0.66 -15.20 3.72
N SER A 134 -1.39 -15.51 4.78
CA SER A 134 -0.95 -16.46 5.83
C SER A 134 -0.77 -17.89 5.28
N ARG A 135 -1.70 -18.38 4.49
CA ARG A 135 -1.64 -19.73 3.88
C ARG A 135 -0.50 -19.90 2.86
N LEU A 136 -0.22 -18.86 2.09
CA LEU A 136 0.91 -18.86 1.14
C LEU A 136 2.25 -18.92 1.87
N ARG A 137 2.35 -18.34 3.06
CA ARG A 137 3.58 -18.30 3.86
C ARG A 137 3.84 -19.57 4.64
N GLU A 138 2.83 -20.26 5.14
CA GLU A 138 3.00 -21.57 5.81
C GLU A 138 3.68 -22.60 4.91
N LYS A 139 3.53 -22.49 3.59
CA LYS A 139 4.20 -23.38 2.63
C LYS A 139 5.67 -23.02 2.31
N ILE A 140 6.15 -21.83 2.67
CA ILE A 140 7.47 -21.33 2.24
C ILE A 140 8.43 -21.01 3.41
N SER A 141 7.98 -20.89 4.65
CA SER A 141 8.86 -20.32 5.67
C SER A 141 8.84 -20.98 7.04
N THR A 142 9.65 -21.99 7.23
CA THR A 142 10.09 -22.34 8.58
C THR A 142 11.52 -21.85 8.90
N ASN A 143 12.34 -21.50 7.94
CA ASN A 143 13.74 -21.15 8.21
C ASN A 143 14.28 -19.81 7.68
N VAL A 144 13.60 -19.15 6.73
CA VAL A 144 14.16 -17.96 6.07
C VAL A 144 13.86 -16.64 6.80
N ASN A 145 12.89 -16.61 7.70
CA ASN A 145 12.40 -15.35 8.30
C ASN A 145 13.17 -14.94 9.57
N ILE A 146 13.79 -15.86 10.29
CA ILE A 146 14.58 -15.53 11.48
C ILE A 146 15.81 -14.73 11.06
N ASP A 147 16.51 -15.16 10.01
CA ASP A 147 17.70 -14.46 9.49
C ASP A 147 17.39 -13.04 9.01
N LYS A 148 16.19 -12.80 8.47
CA LYS A 148 15.80 -11.46 8.02
C LYS A 148 15.50 -10.50 9.17
N ILE A 149 14.94 -10.99 10.28
CA ILE A 149 14.69 -10.18 11.47
C ILE A 149 16.01 -9.75 12.11
N THR A 150 17.01 -10.61 12.11
CA THR A 150 18.36 -10.29 12.65
C THR A 150 19.09 -9.21 11.85
N MET A 151 18.69 -8.97 10.59
CA MET A 151 19.23 -7.88 9.76
C MET A 151 18.64 -6.50 10.10
N LEU A 152 17.56 -6.45 10.88
CA LEU A 152 16.92 -5.20 11.27
C LEU A 152 17.72 -4.52 12.39
N THR A 153 17.84 -3.20 12.29
CA THR A 153 18.36 -2.39 13.40
C THR A 153 17.36 -2.31 14.54
N ARG A 154 17.82 -1.97 15.73
CA ARG A 154 16.98 -1.78 16.93
C ARG A 154 15.77 -0.87 16.67
N LYS A 155 15.99 0.26 15.97
CA LYS A 155 14.90 1.19 15.60
C LYS A 155 13.90 0.58 14.62
N GLU A 156 14.39 -0.20 13.67
CA GLU A 156 13.54 -0.91 12.70
C GLU A 156 12.70 -2.00 13.36
N CYS A 157 13.25 -2.72 14.35
CA CYS A 157 12.48 -3.70 15.14
C CYS A 157 11.38 -3.01 15.95
N VAL A 158 11.65 -1.85 16.56
CA VAL A 158 10.65 -1.06 17.29
C VAL A 158 9.53 -0.59 16.36
N ILE A 159 9.87 -0.12 15.17
CA ILE A 159 8.88 0.28 14.14
C ILE A 159 8.03 -0.93 13.75
N LEU A 160 8.66 -2.06 13.46
CA LEU A 160 7.95 -3.29 13.06
C LEU A 160 7.00 -3.78 14.17
N ARG A 161 7.40 -3.66 15.43
CA ARG A 161 6.55 -3.98 16.58
C ARG A 161 5.29 -3.12 16.64
N VAL A 162 5.40 -1.81 16.42
CA VAL A 162 4.23 -0.92 16.36
C VAL A 162 3.26 -1.35 15.28
N PHE A 163 3.75 -1.88 14.15
CA PHE A 163 2.88 -2.45 13.12
C PHE A 163 2.17 -3.73 13.57
N SER A 164 2.75 -4.54 14.46
CA SER A 164 2.13 -5.76 14.97
C SER A 164 0.94 -5.50 15.88
N ASP A 165 0.92 -4.38 16.61
CA ASP A 165 -0.10 -4.02 17.60
C ASP A 165 -1.44 -3.56 17.01
N GLY A 166 -1.66 -3.74 15.71
CA GLY A 166 -2.92 -3.41 15.05
C GLY A 166 -2.96 -2.04 14.39
N THR A 167 -1.86 -1.30 14.45
CA THR A 167 -1.74 0.04 13.86
C THR A 167 -1.43 0.04 12.35
N GLY A 168 -1.51 -1.12 11.71
CA GLY A 168 -1.23 -1.27 10.26
C GLY A 168 -2.09 -0.39 9.34
N GLY A 169 -3.26 0.06 9.81
CA GLY A 169 -4.13 1.02 9.14
C GLY A 169 -3.92 2.48 9.53
N GLU A 170 -3.09 2.77 10.55
CA GLU A 170 -2.83 4.15 11.00
C GLU A 170 -1.96 4.93 10.02
N GLN A 171 -2.12 6.25 10.03
CA GLN A 171 -1.31 7.16 9.23
C GLN A 171 0.16 7.14 9.67
N ASN A 172 1.07 7.37 8.73
CA ASN A 172 2.50 7.50 9.06
C ASN A 172 2.75 8.59 10.11
N LYS A 173 1.98 9.68 10.07
CA LYS A 173 2.04 10.77 11.05
C LYS A 173 1.75 10.28 12.48
N GLN A 174 0.75 9.42 12.66
CA GLN A 174 0.39 8.87 13.97
C GLN A 174 1.45 7.90 14.48
N ILE A 175 1.97 7.03 13.62
CA ILE A 175 3.05 6.10 13.95
C ILE A 175 4.33 6.87 14.29
N ALA A 176 4.68 7.88 13.51
CA ALA A 176 5.84 8.73 13.76
C ALA A 176 5.73 9.45 15.11
N ALA A 177 4.54 9.98 15.45
CA ALA A 177 4.28 10.60 16.75
C ALA A 177 4.45 9.60 17.91
N LYS A 178 3.92 8.38 17.80
CA LYS A 178 4.10 7.30 18.80
C LYS A 178 5.56 6.95 19.03
N LEU A 179 6.37 7.03 17.97
CA LEU A 179 7.80 6.70 18.00
C LEU A 179 8.71 7.90 18.24
N CYS A 180 8.14 9.08 18.55
CA CYS A 180 8.87 10.33 18.78
C CYS A 180 9.86 10.67 17.64
N MET A 181 9.44 10.50 16.38
CA MET A 181 10.25 10.81 15.20
C MET A 181 9.45 11.59 14.15
N SER A 182 10.16 12.18 13.18
CA SER A 182 9.49 12.84 12.05
C SER A 182 8.88 11.81 11.09
N GLU A 183 7.83 12.20 10.37
CA GLU A 183 7.23 11.35 9.34
C GLU A 183 8.22 11.00 8.23
N HIS A 184 9.10 11.94 7.87
CA HIS A 184 10.17 11.70 6.90
C HIS A 184 11.15 10.63 7.40
N THR A 185 11.55 10.69 8.67
CA THR A 185 12.41 9.67 9.28
C THR A 185 11.76 8.29 9.28
N LEU A 186 10.46 8.22 9.60
CA LEU A 186 9.70 6.97 9.54
C LEU A 186 9.66 6.39 8.12
N ARG A 187 9.44 7.22 7.09
CA ARG A 187 9.43 6.77 5.68
C ARG A 187 10.78 6.16 5.29
N ASN A 188 11.89 6.77 5.67
CA ASN A 188 13.23 6.25 5.39
C ASN A 188 13.45 4.89 6.06
N HIS A 189 13.03 4.74 7.33
CA HIS A 189 13.09 3.45 8.02
C HIS A 189 12.20 2.40 7.35
N LEU A 190 10.97 2.76 6.93
CA LEU A 190 10.09 1.83 6.23
C LEU A 190 10.69 1.36 4.91
N THR A 191 11.31 2.24 4.13
CA THR A 191 12.02 1.86 2.90
C THR A 191 13.15 0.87 3.18
N SER A 192 13.94 1.11 4.22
CA SER A 192 15.00 0.20 4.66
C SER A 192 14.45 -1.16 5.11
N ILE A 193 13.38 -1.17 5.91
CA ILE A 193 12.70 -2.39 6.37
C ILE A 193 12.17 -3.19 5.17
N PHE A 194 11.51 -2.52 4.20
CA PHE A 194 10.99 -3.16 2.99
C PHE A 194 12.11 -3.86 2.22
N SER A 195 13.23 -3.19 2.02
CA SER A 195 14.41 -3.74 1.34
C SER A 195 14.96 -4.96 2.08
N LYS A 196 15.21 -4.87 3.40
CA LYS A 196 15.81 -5.94 4.22
C LYS A 196 14.91 -7.17 4.32
N LEU A 197 13.60 -6.96 4.49
CA LEU A 197 12.64 -8.06 4.62
C LEU A 197 12.20 -8.63 3.26
N GLY A 198 12.51 -7.94 2.15
CA GLY A 198 12.02 -8.31 0.82
C GLY A 198 10.50 -8.14 0.69
N ILE A 199 9.95 -7.14 1.37
CA ILE A 199 8.52 -6.84 1.42
C ILE A 199 8.25 -5.67 0.48
N LYS A 200 7.20 -5.80 -0.36
CA LYS A 200 6.91 -4.82 -1.41
C LYS A 200 5.87 -3.77 -1.01
N ASN A 201 5.14 -3.97 0.08
CA ASN A 201 4.05 -3.06 0.45
C ASN A 201 3.74 -3.09 1.94
N ARG A 202 2.99 -2.08 2.39
CA ARG A 202 2.60 -1.87 3.79
C ARG A 202 1.76 -3.02 4.37
N PHE A 203 0.87 -3.59 3.56
CA PHE A 203 0.04 -4.70 4.01
C PHE A 203 0.88 -5.94 4.32
N SER A 204 1.83 -6.26 3.45
CA SER A 204 2.79 -7.35 3.67
C SER A 204 3.65 -7.11 4.90
N LEU A 205 4.02 -5.86 5.20
CA LEU A 205 4.72 -5.50 6.43
C LEU A 205 3.88 -5.76 7.67
N TYR A 206 2.62 -5.35 7.66
CA TYR A 206 1.69 -5.62 8.75
C TYR A 206 1.53 -7.12 9.01
N THR A 207 1.32 -7.90 7.95
CA THR A 207 1.19 -9.35 8.04
C THR A 207 2.45 -10.00 8.59
N PHE A 208 3.62 -9.58 8.11
CA PHE A 208 4.92 -10.06 8.60
C PHE A 208 5.09 -9.75 10.10
N ALA A 209 4.81 -8.51 10.50
CA ALA A 209 4.91 -8.10 11.89
C ALA A 209 4.02 -8.92 12.81
N LYS A 210 2.75 -9.17 12.41
CA LYS A 210 1.80 -10.00 13.16
C LYS A 210 2.28 -11.45 13.32
N GLN A 211 2.84 -12.04 12.27
CA GLN A 211 3.31 -13.43 12.30
C GLN A 211 4.55 -13.63 13.18
N HIS A 212 5.41 -12.60 13.24
CA HIS A 212 6.69 -12.70 13.94
C HIS A 212 6.74 -11.90 15.26
N PHE A 213 5.59 -11.54 15.81
CA PHE A 213 5.49 -10.71 17.01
C PHE A 213 6.33 -11.24 18.17
N GLN A 214 6.25 -12.52 18.48
CA GLN A 214 7.00 -13.14 19.58
C GLN A 214 8.52 -13.07 19.39
N GLN A 215 9.00 -13.21 18.15
CA GLN A 215 10.41 -13.11 17.83
C GLN A 215 10.94 -11.68 17.90
N LEU A 216 10.09 -10.70 17.57
CA LEU A 216 10.40 -9.27 17.70
C LEU A 216 10.52 -8.86 19.18
N GLU A 217 9.72 -9.42 20.06
CA GLU A 217 9.84 -9.20 21.50
C GLU A 217 11.18 -9.71 22.06
N SER A 218 11.56 -10.92 21.71
CA SER A 218 12.83 -11.51 22.15
C SER A 218 14.05 -10.70 21.72
N SER A 219 14.08 -10.23 20.45
CA SER A 219 15.19 -9.45 19.90
C SER A 219 15.35 -8.07 20.52
N VAL A 220 14.27 -7.46 21.02
CA VAL A 220 14.32 -6.16 21.73
C VAL A 220 14.83 -6.33 23.17
N ILE A 221 14.49 -7.44 23.86
CA ILE A 221 14.90 -7.72 25.24
C ILE A 221 16.40 -8.06 25.31
N GLU A 222 16.92 -8.93 24.45
CA GLU A 222 18.34 -9.30 24.42
C GLU A 222 19.26 -8.10 24.17
N SER A 223 18.78 -7.10 23.44
CA SER A 223 19.53 -5.88 23.18
C SER A 223 19.52 -4.89 24.36
N SER A 224 18.63 -5.07 25.35
CA SER A 224 18.54 -4.22 26.56
C SER A 224 19.46 -4.71 27.68
N SER A 225 19.95 -5.97 27.61
CA SER A 225 20.80 -6.57 28.63
C SER A 225 22.31 -6.41 28.37
N LYS A 226 22.69 -5.69 27.33
CA LYS A 226 24.11 -5.48 26.94
C LYS A 226 24.60 -4.02 27.14
N HIS A 227 23.99 -3.30 28.08
CA HIS A 227 24.50 -1.96 28.49
C HIS A 227 24.60 -1.88 29.99
#